data_276ee8cc4a5385e6191fc8529df32ffb
#
_entry.id   276ee8cc4a5385e6191fc8529df32ffb
#
_cell.length_a   1.000
_cell.length_b   1.000
_cell.length_c   1.000
_cell.angle_alpha   90.00
_cell.angle_beta   90.00
_cell.angle_gamma   90.00
#
_symmetry.space_group_name_H-M   'P 1'
#
loop_
_entity.id
_entity.type
_entity.pdbx_description
1 polymer ?
#
loop_
_entity_poly.entity_id
_entity_poly.type
_entity_poly.pdbx_seq_one_letter_code
_entity_poly.pdbx_strand_id
1 'polypeptide(L)'
;MTIRSFILTFAALSLMGSSSVHAEGRTVARLFWQGHQSAKLKWADLQKSKDGYALSENDISGFPELDTDDQTLVQMQADDGLLVVGVRDEANGDIGSGWVAIETGATQEAHGDHFHWRFPEPPSVHSKLIDSGQGNPAHLYRYGKSFVMANDQRNGFTVLNSKSVRDADSPAEAGRFYEGGGGHITLAVAEGKVAYSTWIDREGENAGRVDVVRLGENAEKGYHITCPTGVLHGATYCDDKVFFAPSDGVCWVHADLEVDDTADSVTVNHLEIGTDPEGNPLRTGAFTTIDHAVVFTSGKAEQSKLCFIDASCDTPDVQSLSMKLASDQSLKTPIIGKGSGGRPIALCFAESKEAPETDQLYVVDLDPDGNGDYSDAKAREPIAVGPSQIEGHFGHHDAVFLPRGRQIAVTNPGDASIWVISLTDQSVQAKFECEGTPTSLVSISD
;
A
#
# COMPACT_ATOMS: atom_id res chain seq x y z
N MET A 1 40.45 -79.89 -17.43
CA MET A 1 39.35 -78.99 -17.77
C MET A 1 38.87 -78.36 -16.47
N THR A 2 39.45 -77.16 -16.12
CA THR A 2 39.34 -76.57 -14.79
C THR A 2 38.55 -75.26 -14.92
N ILE A 3 37.35 -75.25 -14.35
CA ILE A 3 36.47 -74.07 -14.32
C ILE A 3 36.88 -73.19 -13.13
N ARG A 4 37.32 -71.96 -13.42
CA ARG A 4 37.59 -70.94 -12.40
C ARG A 4 36.31 -70.11 -12.21
N SER A 5 35.73 -70.23 -11.00
CA SER A 5 34.66 -69.28 -10.54
C SER A 5 35.22 -67.90 -10.18
N PHE A 6 34.68 -66.87 -10.78
CA PHE A 6 34.93 -65.49 -10.38
C PHE A 6 33.82 -65.07 -9.38
N ILE A 7 34.26 -64.69 -8.19
CA ILE A 7 33.38 -64.10 -7.17
C ILE A 7 33.45 -62.57 -7.39
N LEU A 8 32.34 -61.95 -7.79
CA LEU A 8 32.18 -60.49 -7.80
C LEU A 8 31.70 -60.06 -6.43
N THR A 9 32.52 -59.29 -5.73
CA THR A 9 32.17 -58.61 -4.48
C THR A 9 31.53 -57.28 -4.81
N PHE A 10 30.25 -57.09 -4.57
CA PHE A 10 29.56 -55.83 -4.63
C PHE A 10 29.85 -55.04 -3.33
N ALA A 11 30.58 -53.96 -3.41
CA ALA A 11 30.72 -53.00 -2.33
C ALA A 11 29.49 -52.03 -2.41
N ALA A 12 28.56 -52.16 -1.47
CA ALA A 12 27.50 -51.18 -1.29
C ALA A 12 28.05 -49.92 -0.61
N LEU A 13 28.20 -48.84 -1.37
CA LEU A 13 28.46 -47.52 -0.81
C LEU A 13 27.16 -46.98 -0.22
N SER A 14 27.05 -46.98 1.12
CA SER A 14 25.98 -46.31 1.84
C SER A 14 26.28 -44.79 1.79
N LEU A 15 25.59 -44.06 0.91
CA LEU A 15 25.48 -42.61 1.03
C LEU A 15 24.64 -42.31 2.27
N MET A 16 25.30 -42.02 3.38
CA MET A 16 24.64 -41.31 4.50
C MET A 16 24.42 -39.87 4.05
N GLY A 17 23.23 -39.59 3.53
CA GLY A 17 22.73 -38.23 3.38
C GLY A 17 22.62 -37.64 4.78
N SER A 18 23.53 -36.74 5.15
CA SER A 18 23.36 -35.88 6.31
C SER A 18 22.16 -34.98 6.04
N SER A 19 20.98 -35.38 6.48
CA SER A 19 19.83 -34.50 6.65
C SER A 19 20.26 -33.45 7.69
N SER A 20 20.66 -32.29 7.24
CA SER A 20 20.75 -31.12 8.11
C SER A 20 19.34 -30.87 8.65
N VAL A 21 19.11 -31.26 9.90
CA VAL A 21 17.93 -30.81 10.67
C VAL A 21 18.12 -29.32 10.83
N HIS A 22 17.61 -28.54 9.88
CA HIS A 22 17.41 -27.13 10.10
C HIS A 22 16.37 -27.04 11.23
N ALA A 23 16.73 -26.37 12.31
CA ALA A 23 15.76 -26.04 13.34
C ALA A 23 14.63 -25.30 12.64
N GLU A 24 13.41 -25.86 12.66
CA GLU A 24 12.24 -25.25 12.04
C GLU A 24 12.12 -23.81 12.58
N GLY A 25 12.25 -22.82 11.69
CA GLY A 25 12.05 -21.43 12.02
C GLY A 25 10.57 -21.20 12.33
N ARG A 26 10.26 -20.28 13.26
CA ARG A 26 8.89 -19.83 13.45
C ARG A 26 8.52 -18.85 12.32
N THR A 27 7.40 -19.03 11.66
CA THR A 27 6.81 -18.02 10.77
C THR A 27 6.46 -16.78 11.60
N VAL A 28 7.03 -15.65 11.24
CA VAL A 28 6.80 -14.35 11.91
C VAL A 28 5.87 -13.45 11.12
N ALA A 29 5.80 -13.63 9.81
CA ALA A 29 4.88 -12.94 8.92
C ALA A 29 4.68 -13.77 7.65
N ARG A 30 3.54 -13.62 7.00
CA ARG A 30 3.32 -14.03 5.62
C ARG A 30 3.36 -12.77 4.76
N LEU A 31 4.25 -12.75 3.78
CA LEU A 31 4.46 -11.64 2.87
C LEU A 31 3.83 -11.93 1.52
N PHE A 32 3.25 -10.90 0.92
CA PHE A 32 2.75 -10.89 -0.45
C PHE A 32 3.35 -9.72 -1.19
N TRP A 33 3.82 -9.93 -2.42
CA TRP A 33 4.35 -8.85 -3.25
C TRP A 33 3.98 -9.05 -4.71
N GLN A 34 3.96 -7.96 -5.44
CA GLN A 34 3.71 -7.98 -6.88
C GLN A 34 5.03 -8.17 -7.63
N GLY A 35 5.04 -9.07 -8.60
CA GLY A 35 6.06 -9.13 -9.64
C GLY A 35 5.62 -8.25 -10.80
N HIS A 36 6.06 -7.00 -10.83
CA HIS A 36 5.54 -5.99 -11.76
C HIS A 36 5.59 -6.45 -13.23
N GLN A 37 6.76 -6.89 -13.70
CA GLN A 37 6.95 -7.31 -15.11
C GLN A 37 6.16 -8.55 -15.50
N SER A 38 5.84 -9.42 -14.56
CA SER A 38 5.10 -10.67 -14.79
C SER A 38 3.61 -10.54 -14.55
N ALA A 39 3.15 -9.39 -14.04
CA ALA A 39 1.80 -9.18 -13.55
C ALA A 39 1.29 -10.32 -12.63
N LYS A 40 2.20 -10.94 -11.87
CA LYS A 40 1.92 -12.04 -10.93
C LYS A 40 2.03 -11.58 -9.50
N LEU A 41 1.27 -12.23 -8.64
CA LEU A 41 1.37 -12.07 -7.20
C LEU A 41 2.13 -13.25 -6.62
N LYS A 42 3.15 -12.95 -5.82
CA LYS A 42 4.01 -13.91 -5.13
C LYS A 42 3.77 -13.85 -3.63
N TRP A 43 4.13 -14.92 -2.93
CA TRP A 43 4.06 -14.96 -1.47
C TRP A 43 5.17 -15.80 -0.85
N ALA A 44 5.44 -15.55 0.42
CA ALA A 44 6.31 -16.38 1.24
C ALA A 44 6.01 -16.25 2.73
N ASP A 45 6.30 -17.30 3.49
CA ASP A 45 6.40 -17.22 4.93
C ASP A 45 7.80 -16.75 5.33
N LEU A 46 7.89 -15.58 5.95
CA LEU A 46 9.12 -15.11 6.57
C LEU A 46 9.32 -15.88 7.88
N GLN A 47 10.31 -16.75 7.89
CA GLN A 47 10.66 -17.57 9.03
C GLN A 47 11.83 -16.97 9.80
N LYS A 48 11.78 -17.04 11.13
CA LYS A 48 12.88 -16.63 12.01
C LYS A 48 13.33 -17.79 12.88
N SER A 49 14.63 -18.07 12.86
CA SER A 49 15.31 -19.03 13.72
C SER A 49 16.44 -18.36 14.49
N LYS A 50 17.19 -19.14 15.27
CA LYS A 50 18.45 -18.67 15.92
C LYS A 50 19.54 -18.31 14.89
N ASP A 51 19.48 -18.90 13.69
CA ASP A 51 20.48 -18.71 12.65
C ASP A 51 20.15 -17.54 11.71
N GLY A 52 19.01 -16.86 11.92
CA GLY A 52 18.57 -15.69 11.13
C GLY A 52 17.18 -15.86 10.52
N TYR A 53 16.97 -15.16 9.42
CA TYR A 53 15.72 -15.19 8.66
C TYR A 53 15.85 -16.12 7.45
N ALA A 54 14.73 -16.72 7.04
CA ALA A 54 14.59 -17.48 5.82
C ALA A 54 13.27 -17.11 5.13
N LEU A 55 13.29 -17.10 3.80
CA LEU A 55 12.14 -16.81 2.95
C LEU A 55 12.24 -17.69 1.70
N SER A 56 11.15 -18.33 1.32
CA SER A 56 11.07 -19.14 0.10
C SER A 56 9.85 -18.71 -0.70
N GLU A 57 10.10 -18.13 -1.86
CA GLU A 57 9.07 -17.63 -2.76
C GLU A 57 8.18 -18.73 -3.32
N ASN A 58 6.89 -18.42 -3.48
CA ASN A 58 5.88 -19.29 -4.05
C ASN A 58 4.89 -18.50 -4.91
N ASP A 59 4.30 -19.17 -5.89
CA ASP A 59 3.15 -18.68 -6.65
C ASP A 59 1.85 -18.88 -5.88
N ILE A 60 0.85 -18.02 -6.15
CA ILE A 60 -0.49 -18.19 -5.58
C ILE A 60 -1.30 -19.14 -6.46
N SER A 61 -1.82 -20.18 -5.84
CA SER A 61 -2.64 -21.17 -6.53
C SER A 61 -3.91 -20.55 -7.13
N GLY A 62 -4.11 -20.75 -8.44
CA GLY A 62 -5.28 -20.26 -9.16
C GLY A 62 -5.21 -18.78 -9.57
N PHE A 63 -4.07 -18.09 -9.38
CA PHE A 63 -3.91 -16.72 -9.88
C PHE A 63 -4.09 -16.69 -11.40
N PRO A 64 -4.85 -15.71 -11.95
CA PRO A 64 -5.09 -15.65 -13.40
C PRO A 64 -3.79 -15.37 -14.17
N GLU A 65 -3.69 -15.93 -15.36
CA GLU A 65 -2.73 -15.45 -16.37
C GLU A 65 -3.26 -14.14 -16.91
N LEU A 66 -2.48 -13.07 -16.74
CA LEU A 66 -2.77 -11.73 -17.24
C LEU A 66 -1.98 -11.47 -18.51
N ASP A 67 -2.50 -10.62 -19.38
CA ASP A 67 -1.76 -10.11 -20.54
C ASP A 67 -0.75 -9.07 -20.07
N THR A 68 0.54 -9.43 -20.02
CA THR A 68 1.59 -8.58 -19.47
C THR A 68 1.95 -7.38 -20.35
N ASP A 69 1.47 -7.35 -21.59
CA ASP A 69 1.66 -6.19 -22.48
C ASP A 69 0.63 -5.09 -22.19
N ASP A 70 -0.56 -5.49 -21.73
CA ASP A 70 -1.70 -4.58 -21.59
C ASP A 70 -2.35 -4.61 -20.19
N GLN A 71 -2.06 -5.59 -19.31
CA GLN A 71 -2.61 -5.65 -17.95
C GLN A 71 -1.55 -5.50 -16.88
N THR A 72 -1.84 -4.70 -15.87
CA THR A 72 -0.97 -4.47 -14.70
C THR A 72 -1.74 -4.69 -13.40
N LEU A 73 -1.00 -4.99 -12.33
CA LEU A 73 -1.56 -5.01 -10.98
C LEU A 73 -1.49 -3.60 -10.39
N VAL A 74 -2.60 -3.13 -9.85
CA VAL A 74 -2.62 -1.91 -9.04
C VAL A 74 -2.42 -2.26 -7.55
N GLN A 75 -2.72 -1.37 -6.62
CA GLN A 75 -2.50 -1.62 -5.19
C GLN A 75 -3.19 -2.92 -4.74
N MET A 76 -2.67 -3.48 -3.66
CA MET A 76 -3.29 -4.59 -2.96
C MET A 76 -3.50 -4.26 -1.48
N GLN A 77 -4.57 -4.78 -0.91
CA GLN A 77 -4.96 -4.53 0.47
C GLN A 77 -5.43 -5.82 1.13
N ALA A 78 -5.17 -5.96 2.42
CA ALA A 78 -5.59 -7.13 3.17
C ALA A 78 -6.46 -6.75 4.38
N ASP A 79 -7.51 -7.53 4.62
CA ASP A 79 -8.35 -7.47 5.81
C ASP A 79 -8.90 -8.86 6.14
N ASP A 80 -8.96 -9.21 7.42
CA ASP A 80 -9.54 -10.46 7.92
C ASP A 80 -9.10 -11.73 7.17
N GLY A 81 -7.79 -11.83 6.86
CA GLY A 81 -7.22 -12.98 6.16
C GLY A 81 -7.54 -13.07 4.66
N LEU A 82 -8.22 -12.09 4.10
CA LEU A 82 -8.44 -11.92 2.67
C LEU A 82 -7.52 -10.82 2.12
N LEU A 83 -6.88 -11.07 1.00
CA LEU A 83 -6.11 -10.10 0.22
C LEU A 83 -6.87 -9.81 -1.08
N VAL A 84 -7.05 -8.53 -1.41
CA VAL A 84 -7.60 -8.10 -2.69
C VAL A 84 -6.54 -7.32 -3.47
N VAL A 85 -6.39 -7.64 -4.75
CA VAL A 85 -5.53 -6.91 -5.68
C VAL A 85 -6.35 -6.45 -6.88
N GLY A 86 -6.16 -5.19 -7.29
CA GLY A 86 -6.80 -4.65 -8.49
C GLY A 86 -6.01 -5.03 -9.74
N VAL A 87 -6.73 -5.19 -10.85
CA VAL A 87 -6.18 -5.44 -12.20
C VAL A 87 -6.61 -4.28 -13.10
N ARG A 88 -5.64 -3.55 -13.62
CA ARG A 88 -5.82 -2.47 -14.58
C ARG A 88 -5.54 -2.97 -15.99
N ASP A 89 -6.26 -2.43 -16.95
CA ASP A 89 -6.13 -2.70 -18.39
C ASP A 89 -5.65 -1.42 -19.07
N GLU A 90 -4.41 -1.41 -19.52
CA GLU A 90 -3.79 -0.26 -20.21
C GLU A 90 -4.26 -0.14 -21.69
N ALA A 91 -4.94 -1.17 -22.24
CA ALA A 91 -5.60 -1.15 -23.54
C ALA A 91 -7.00 -0.51 -23.49
N ASN A 92 -7.24 0.42 -22.58
CA ASN A 92 -8.51 1.14 -22.39
C ASN A 92 -9.73 0.26 -22.06
N GLY A 93 -9.53 -0.90 -21.46
CA GLY A 93 -10.60 -1.79 -21.01
C GLY A 93 -11.01 -2.86 -22.03
N ASP A 94 -10.35 -2.93 -23.20
CA ASP A 94 -10.70 -3.88 -24.26
C ASP A 94 -10.35 -5.34 -23.88
N ILE A 95 -9.35 -5.55 -23.03
CA ILE A 95 -8.89 -6.88 -22.57
C ILE A 95 -9.63 -7.31 -21.31
N GLY A 96 -9.85 -6.38 -20.40
CA GLY A 96 -10.55 -6.58 -19.15
C GLY A 96 -9.75 -6.16 -17.93
N SER A 97 -10.45 -5.58 -16.98
CA SER A 97 -9.93 -5.07 -15.72
C SER A 97 -10.79 -5.52 -14.54
N GLY A 98 -10.37 -5.25 -13.31
CA GLY A 98 -11.18 -5.60 -12.14
C GLY A 98 -10.34 -5.97 -10.92
N TRP A 99 -10.61 -7.13 -10.32
CA TRP A 99 -9.96 -7.54 -9.08
C TRP A 99 -9.81 -9.06 -8.94
N VAL A 100 -8.87 -9.45 -8.10
CA VAL A 100 -8.67 -10.83 -7.64
C VAL A 100 -8.66 -10.82 -6.11
N ALA A 101 -9.47 -11.69 -5.50
CA ALA A 101 -9.52 -11.92 -4.06
C ALA A 101 -8.86 -13.26 -3.72
N ILE A 102 -8.01 -13.24 -2.70
CA ILE A 102 -7.13 -14.35 -2.33
C ILE A 102 -7.33 -14.64 -0.85
N GLU A 103 -7.72 -15.87 -0.51
CA GLU A 103 -7.58 -16.35 0.86
C GLU A 103 -6.09 -16.47 1.17
N THR A 104 -5.65 -15.76 2.18
CA THR A 104 -4.23 -15.73 2.56
C THR A 104 -3.75 -17.01 3.22
N GLY A 105 -4.66 -17.94 3.53
CA GLY A 105 -4.37 -19.16 4.30
C GLY A 105 -3.99 -18.89 5.75
N ALA A 106 -4.14 -17.62 6.19
CA ALA A 106 -3.90 -17.20 7.55
C ALA A 106 -5.20 -17.17 8.35
N THR A 107 -5.15 -17.56 9.61
CA THR A 107 -6.29 -17.55 10.54
C THR A 107 -5.90 -16.86 11.84
N GLN A 108 -6.88 -16.19 12.46
CA GLN A 108 -6.69 -15.59 13.78
C GLN A 108 -7.03 -16.59 14.88
N GLU A 109 -6.11 -16.80 15.81
CA GLU A 109 -6.33 -17.58 17.03
C GLU A 109 -6.44 -16.62 18.21
N ALA A 110 -7.58 -16.65 18.89
CA ALA A 110 -7.81 -15.81 20.06
C ALA A 110 -6.91 -16.24 21.25
N HIS A 111 -6.27 -15.28 21.88
CA HIS A 111 -5.44 -15.49 23.07
C HIS A 111 -5.68 -14.38 24.10
N GLY A 112 -6.64 -14.60 24.97
CA GLY A 112 -7.05 -13.61 25.97
C GLY A 112 -7.70 -12.37 25.31
N ASP A 113 -7.05 -11.23 25.41
CA ASP A 113 -7.49 -9.94 24.89
C ASP A 113 -6.92 -9.57 23.52
N HIS A 114 -6.14 -10.49 22.90
CA HIS A 114 -5.54 -10.29 21.60
C HIS A 114 -5.60 -11.55 20.73
N PHE A 115 -5.17 -11.44 19.47
CA PHE A 115 -5.14 -12.54 18.50
C PHE A 115 -3.70 -12.79 18.07
N HIS A 116 -3.45 -14.05 17.66
CA HIS A 116 -2.24 -14.42 16.95
C HIS A 116 -2.60 -14.97 15.57
N TRP A 117 -1.83 -14.58 14.57
CA TRP A 117 -1.95 -15.16 13.26
C TRP A 117 -1.30 -16.56 13.22
N ARG A 118 -2.01 -17.50 12.58
CA ARG A 118 -1.54 -18.83 12.23
C ARG A 118 -1.60 -18.97 10.71
N PHE A 119 -0.72 -19.77 10.16
CA PHE A 119 -0.58 -19.96 8.72
C PHE A 119 -0.73 -21.42 8.36
N PRO A 120 -1.91 -22.05 8.58
CA PRO A 120 -2.11 -23.49 8.40
C PRO A 120 -2.12 -23.92 6.94
N GLU A 121 -2.57 -23.03 6.04
CA GLU A 121 -2.76 -23.35 4.63
C GLU A 121 -1.99 -22.37 3.73
N PRO A 122 -1.58 -22.81 2.53
CA PRO A 122 -1.03 -21.90 1.53
C PRO A 122 -2.13 -20.97 1.00
N PRO A 123 -1.76 -19.78 0.49
CA PRO A 123 -2.69 -18.87 -0.17
C PRO A 123 -3.26 -19.46 -1.46
N SER A 124 -4.52 -19.11 -1.75
CA SER A 124 -5.19 -19.48 -2.99
C SER A 124 -6.22 -18.47 -3.42
N VAL A 125 -6.48 -18.36 -4.72
CA VAL A 125 -7.54 -17.49 -5.22
C VAL A 125 -8.89 -18.00 -4.71
N HIS A 126 -9.62 -17.10 -4.05
CA HIS A 126 -11.01 -17.31 -3.62
C HIS A 126 -11.98 -17.04 -4.78
N SER A 127 -11.88 -15.84 -5.35
CA SER A 127 -12.72 -15.41 -6.46
C SER A 127 -12.03 -14.30 -7.25
N LYS A 128 -12.52 -14.04 -8.46
CA LYS A 128 -12.04 -12.95 -9.30
C LYS A 128 -13.14 -12.42 -10.20
N LEU A 129 -13.08 -11.15 -10.52
CA LEU A 129 -13.94 -10.49 -11.48
C LEU A 129 -13.05 -9.61 -12.38
N ILE A 130 -12.79 -10.08 -13.58
CA ILE A 130 -11.96 -9.41 -14.58
C ILE A 130 -12.72 -9.45 -15.91
N ASP A 131 -13.27 -8.31 -16.32
CA ASP A 131 -14.00 -8.14 -17.58
C ASP A 131 -14.01 -6.66 -18.02
N SER A 132 -14.55 -6.38 -19.19
CA SER A 132 -14.64 -5.02 -19.73
C SER A 132 -15.66 -4.12 -18.99
N GLY A 133 -16.47 -4.65 -18.09
CA GLY A 133 -17.49 -3.91 -17.35
C GLY A 133 -16.98 -3.29 -16.03
N GLN A 134 -15.73 -3.60 -15.60
CA GLN A 134 -15.24 -3.17 -14.29
C GLN A 134 -14.70 -1.73 -14.26
N GLY A 135 -14.55 -1.08 -15.39
CA GLY A 135 -14.27 0.36 -15.48
C GLY A 135 -12.83 0.74 -15.16
N ASN A 136 -11.91 -0.15 -15.40
CA ASN A 136 -10.47 0.09 -15.40
C ASN A 136 -9.95 0.75 -14.09
N PRO A 137 -9.87 0.01 -12.98
CA PRO A 137 -9.46 0.55 -11.69
C PRO A 137 -8.04 1.12 -11.73
N ALA A 138 -7.88 2.33 -11.16
CA ALA A 138 -6.57 2.96 -11.00
C ALA A 138 -6.02 2.81 -9.58
N HIS A 139 -6.89 2.75 -8.59
CA HIS A 139 -6.53 2.67 -7.19
C HIS A 139 -7.38 1.67 -6.42
N LEU A 140 -6.78 1.02 -5.44
CA LEU A 140 -7.45 0.21 -4.44
C LEU A 140 -7.06 0.68 -3.04
N TYR A 141 -8.04 1.17 -2.29
CA TYR A 141 -7.89 1.65 -0.92
C TYR A 141 -8.50 0.67 0.08
N ARG A 142 -8.08 0.78 1.34
CA ARG A 142 -8.75 0.15 2.46
C ARG A 142 -9.19 1.22 3.48
N TYR A 143 -10.47 1.26 3.78
CA TYR A 143 -11.06 2.08 4.83
C TYR A 143 -11.81 1.18 5.81
N GLY A 144 -11.26 1.04 7.01
CA GLY A 144 -11.76 0.09 8.00
C GLY A 144 -11.72 -1.35 7.46
N LYS A 145 -12.91 -1.97 7.30
CA LYS A 145 -13.07 -3.32 6.74
C LYS A 145 -13.44 -3.35 5.25
N SER A 146 -13.51 -2.18 4.62
CA SER A 146 -13.91 -2.06 3.22
C SER A 146 -12.71 -1.89 2.31
N PHE A 147 -12.70 -2.64 1.22
CA PHE A 147 -11.86 -2.40 0.06
C PHE A 147 -12.64 -1.50 -0.89
N VAL A 148 -12.01 -0.44 -1.37
CA VAL A 148 -12.66 0.56 -2.22
C VAL A 148 -11.80 0.77 -3.46
N MET A 149 -12.35 0.41 -4.60
CA MET A 149 -11.66 0.40 -5.88
C MET A 149 -12.18 1.52 -6.77
N ALA A 150 -11.31 2.44 -7.15
CA ALA A 150 -11.61 3.54 -8.06
C ALA A 150 -11.72 3.02 -9.49
N ASN A 151 -12.88 3.22 -10.13
CA ASN A 151 -13.22 2.73 -11.47
C ASN A 151 -13.27 3.90 -12.45
N ASP A 152 -12.12 4.36 -12.93
CA ASP A 152 -11.94 5.61 -13.69
C ASP A 152 -12.86 5.73 -14.90
N GLN A 153 -12.99 4.68 -15.73
CA GLN A 153 -13.81 4.70 -16.94
C GLN A 153 -15.32 4.66 -16.69
N ARG A 154 -15.75 4.40 -15.44
CA ARG A 154 -17.16 4.41 -15.06
C ARG A 154 -17.54 5.63 -14.25
N ASN A 155 -16.61 6.55 -13.98
CA ASN A 155 -16.82 7.71 -13.11
C ASN A 155 -17.44 7.29 -11.77
N GLY A 156 -16.78 6.37 -11.09
CA GLY A 156 -17.28 5.84 -9.83
C GLY A 156 -16.31 4.86 -9.19
N PHE A 157 -16.79 4.16 -8.18
CA PHE A 157 -15.97 3.24 -7.41
C PHE A 157 -16.77 2.03 -6.94
N THR A 158 -16.08 0.92 -6.70
CA THR A 158 -16.66 -0.32 -6.19
C THR A 158 -16.22 -0.52 -4.74
N VAL A 159 -17.18 -0.80 -3.86
CA VAL A 159 -16.94 -1.16 -2.45
C VAL A 159 -17.22 -2.64 -2.25
N LEU A 160 -16.26 -3.35 -1.67
CA LEU A 160 -16.38 -4.74 -1.25
C LEU A 160 -15.68 -4.94 0.11
N ASN A 161 -15.93 -6.03 0.78
CA ASN A 161 -15.26 -6.40 2.04
C ASN A 161 -15.10 -7.92 2.13
N SER A 162 -14.32 -8.38 3.10
CA SER A 162 -14.01 -9.80 3.26
C SER A 162 -15.26 -10.67 3.40
N LYS A 163 -16.28 -10.18 4.11
CA LYS A 163 -17.54 -10.90 4.27
C LYS A 163 -18.33 -10.96 2.94
N SER A 164 -18.50 -9.82 2.24
CA SER A 164 -19.24 -9.78 0.97
C SER A 164 -18.58 -10.66 -0.10
N VAL A 165 -17.25 -10.70 -0.14
CA VAL A 165 -16.51 -11.55 -1.07
C VAL A 165 -16.73 -13.03 -0.78
N ARG A 166 -16.71 -13.44 0.50
CA ARG A 166 -16.89 -14.85 0.89
C ARG A 166 -18.31 -15.35 0.80
N ASP A 167 -19.29 -14.48 1.04
CA ASP A 167 -20.71 -14.85 1.09
C ASP A 167 -21.42 -14.72 -0.27
N ALA A 168 -20.80 -14.10 -1.28
CA ALA A 168 -21.43 -13.87 -2.58
C ALA A 168 -21.62 -15.18 -3.37
N ASP A 169 -22.80 -15.36 -3.96
CA ASP A 169 -23.09 -16.48 -4.85
C ASP A 169 -22.32 -16.39 -6.18
N SER A 170 -21.92 -15.18 -6.57
CA SER A 170 -21.07 -14.92 -7.73
C SER A 170 -20.11 -13.74 -7.48
N PRO A 171 -18.95 -13.66 -8.16
CA PRO A 171 -18.03 -12.55 -7.98
C PRO A 171 -18.66 -11.17 -8.28
N ALA A 172 -19.65 -11.11 -9.19
CA ALA A 172 -20.33 -9.86 -9.54
C ALA A 172 -21.21 -9.31 -8.38
N GLU A 173 -21.62 -10.14 -7.44
CA GLU A 173 -22.42 -9.77 -6.27
C GLU A 173 -21.56 -9.40 -5.05
N ALA A 174 -20.25 -9.69 -5.10
CA ALA A 174 -19.33 -9.42 -3.99
C ALA A 174 -19.13 -7.93 -3.71
N GLY A 175 -19.24 -7.08 -4.74
CA GLY A 175 -19.02 -5.65 -4.65
C GLY A 175 -20.25 -4.84 -5.07
N ARG A 176 -20.35 -3.62 -4.54
CA ARG A 176 -21.37 -2.66 -4.96
C ARG A 176 -20.69 -1.45 -5.61
N PHE A 177 -21.16 -1.11 -6.81
CA PHE A 177 -20.73 0.07 -7.53
C PHE A 177 -21.49 1.31 -7.09
N TYR A 178 -20.78 2.44 -7.00
CA TYR A 178 -21.34 3.77 -6.69
C TYR A 178 -20.80 4.77 -7.71
N GLU A 179 -21.68 5.65 -8.21
CA GLU A 179 -21.31 6.76 -9.07
C GLU A 179 -20.72 7.92 -8.27
N GLY A 180 -19.66 8.54 -8.76
CA GLY A 180 -19.01 9.71 -8.17
C GLY A 180 -17.52 9.78 -8.48
N GLY A 181 -17.03 10.98 -8.72
CA GLY A 181 -15.68 11.23 -9.21
C GLY A 181 -15.51 10.97 -10.70
N GLY A 182 -14.34 11.32 -11.27
CA GLY A 182 -14.09 11.09 -12.70
C GLY A 182 -12.70 11.43 -13.16
N GLY A 183 -12.38 10.88 -14.35
CA GLY A 183 -11.09 11.00 -14.99
C GLY A 183 -10.05 10.06 -14.37
N HIS A 184 -9.44 10.45 -13.28
CA HIS A 184 -8.56 9.62 -12.44
C HIS A 184 -8.96 9.85 -10.99
N ILE A 185 -9.61 8.86 -10.40
CA ILE A 185 -10.33 9.02 -9.14
C ILE A 185 -9.42 8.71 -7.96
N THR A 186 -9.32 9.64 -7.02
CA THR A 186 -8.90 9.36 -5.66
C THR A 186 -10.07 9.57 -4.71
N LEU A 187 -10.12 8.86 -3.60
CA LEU A 187 -11.27 8.94 -2.72
C LEU A 187 -10.94 8.68 -1.25
N ALA A 188 -11.77 9.24 -0.38
CA ALA A 188 -11.78 8.96 1.04
C ALA A 188 -13.13 8.37 1.44
N VAL A 189 -13.13 7.50 2.45
CA VAL A 189 -14.37 6.98 3.04
C VAL A 189 -14.41 7.27 4.52
N ALA A 190 -15.40 8.06 4.93
CA ALA A 190 -15.62 8.43 6.31
C ALA A 190 -16.50 7.36 7.01
N GLU A 191 -15.97 6.74 8.04
CA GLU A 191 -16.62 5.73 8.91
C GLU A 191 -17.34 4.58 8.17
N GLY A 192 -16.97 4.30 6.91
CA GLY A 192 -17.66 3.32 6.08
C GLY A 192 -19.09 3.74 5.65
N LYS A 193 -19.46 5.00 5.86
CA LYS A 193 -20.80 5.53 5.59
C LYS A 193 -20.88 6.44 4.38
N VAL A 194 -19.86 7.28 4.18
CA VAL A 194 -19.85 8.31 3.14
C VAL A 194 -18.51 8.31 2.41
N ALA A 195 -18.56 8.31 1.10
CA ALA A 195 -17.39 8.47 0.24
C ALA A 195 -17.31 9.89 -0.32
N TYR A 196 -16.09 10.41 -0.39
CA TYR A 196 -15.73 11.66 -1.02
C TYR A 196 -14.82 11.33 -2.21
N SER A 197 -15.36 11.46 -3.43
CA SER A 197 -14.73 10.98 -4.65
C SER A 197 -14.35 12.14 -5.56
N THR A 198 -13.07 12.24 -5.93
CA THR A 198 -12.50 13.43 -6.59
C THR A 198 -12.61 13.37 -8.13
N TRP A 199 -12.51 14.55 -8.76
CA TRP A 199 -12.30 14.73 -10.18
C TRP A 199 -10.88 15.26 -10.44
N ILE A 200 -10.14 14.64 -11.35
CA ILE A 200 -8.75 15.05 -11.63
C ILE A 200 -8.66 16.31 -12.52
N ASP A 201 -9.74 16.83 -13.04
CA ASP A 201 -9.76 17.90 -14.01
C ASP A 201 -8.93 19.10 -13.55
N ARG A 202 -8.12 19.64 -14.45
CA ARG A 202 -7.31 20.83 -14.20
C ARG A 202 -8.15 22.09 -14.32
N GLU A 203 -8.95 22.16 -15.34
CA GLU A 203 -9.77 23.32 -15.75
C GLU A 203 -11.13 22.79 -16.24
N GLY A 204 -12.15 23.63 -16.26
CA GLY A 204 -13.48 23.25 -16.70
C GLY A 204 -14.46 23.05 -15.53
N GLU A 205 -15.61 22.47 -15.84
CA GLU A 205 -16.74 22.38 -14.88
C GLU A 205 -16.50 21.44 -13.69
N ASN A 206 -15.58 20.49 -13.82
CA ASN A 206 -15.25 19.56 -12.75
C ASN A 206 -13.91 19.88 -12.05
N ALA A 207 -13.27 21.01 -12.37
CA ALA A 207 -12.04 21.41 -11.67
C ALA A 207 -12.32 21.65 -10.17
N GLY A 208 -11.58 20.97 -9.32
CA GLY A 208 -11.74 21.04 -7.86
C GLY A 208 -12.95 20.28 -7.29
N ARG A 209 -13.73 19.60 -8.14
CA ARG A 209 -14.96 18.92 -7.72
C ARG A 209 -14.68 17.64 -6.93
N VAL A 210 -15.46 17.46 -5.86
CA VAL A 210 -15.53 16.24 -5.05
C VAL A 210 -16.99 15.86 -4.90
N ASP A 211 -17.39 14.69 -5.36
CA ASP A 211 -18.73 14.15 -5.17
C ASP A 211 -18.85 13.49 -3.78
N VAL A 212 -19.90 13.80 -3.05
CA VAL A 212 -20.23 13.24 -1.74
C VAL A 212 -21.30 12.17 -1.93
N VAL A 213 -21.01 10.94 -1.54
CA VAL A 213 -21.84 9.77 -1.86
C VAL A 213 -22.14 8.97 -0.60
N ARG A 214 -23.43 8.83 -0.26
CA ARG A 214 -23.88 7.93 0.81
C ARG A 214 -23.68 6.48 0.41
N LEU A 215 -23.09 5.69 1.29
CA LEU A 215 -22.88 4.25 1.09
C LEU A 215 -24.01 3.41 1.74
N GLY A 216 -24.06 2.12 1.43
CA GLY A 216 -25.00 1.18 2.04
C GLY A 216 -26.34 1.06 1.31
N GLU A 217 -27.38 0.56 2.00
CA GLU A 217 -28.67 0.23 1.38
C GLU A 217 -29.37 1.45 0.78
N ASN A 218 -29.27 2.61 1.46
CA ASN A 218 -29.85 3.88 1.02
C ASN A 218 -28.83 4.71 0.23
N ALA A 219 -28.06 4.05 -0.61
CA ALA A 219 -27.02 4.68 -1.41
C ALA A 219 -27.62 5.73 -2.35
N GLU A 220 -27.05 6.93 -2.28
CA GLU A 220 -27.39 8.04 -3.16
C GLU A 220 -26.17 8.95 -3.34
N LYS A 221 -26.09 9.56 -4.51
CA LYS A 221 -25.21 10.70 -4.71
C LYS A 221 -25.89 11.92 -4.11
N GLY A 222 -25.31 12.46 -3.04
CA GLY A 222 -25.86 13.61 -2.34
C GLY A 222 -25.58 14.90 -3.10
N TYR A 223 -24.50 15.57 -2.75
CA TYR A 223 -24.09 16.84 -3.34
C TYR A 223 -22.63 16.76 -3.81
N HIS A 224 -22.10 17.85 -4.30
CA HIS A 224 -20.65 18.00 -4.53
C HIS A 224 -20.15 19.28 -3.87
N ILE A 225 -18.88 19.24 -3.47
CA ILE A 225 -18.11 20.41 -3.02
C ILE A 225 -17.05 20.75 -4.05
N THR A 226 -16.51 21.97 -3.99
CA THR A 226 -15.49 22.42 -4.95
C THR A 226 -14.31 23.04 -4.20
N CYS A 227 -13.13 22.43 -4.33
CA CYS A 227 -11.87 23.01 -3.89
C CYS A 227 -11.50 24.21 -4.78
N PRO A 228 -10.74 25.19 -4.29
CA PRO A 228 -10.40 26.40 -5.05
C PRO A 228 -9.65 26.13 -6.36
N THR A 229 -8.87 25.06 -6.41
CA THR A 229 -8.10 24.65 -7.61
C THR A 229 -8.37 23.19 -7.98
N GLY A 230 -8.12 22.85 -9.24
CA GLY A 230 -8.28 21.52 -9.78
C GLY A 230 -7.08 20.59 -9.56
N VAL A 231 -7.01 19.53 -10.38
CA VAL A 231 -5.97 18.50 -10.31
C VAL A 231 -5.99 17.77 -8.96
N LEU A 232 -7.18 17.44 -8.45
CA LEU A 232 -7.32 16.69 -7.21
C LEU A 232 -6.71 15.28 -7.38
N HIS A 233 -5.60 15.03 -6.72
CA HIS A 233 -4.92 13.74 -6.75
C HIS A 233 -4.45 13.35 -5.35
N GLY A 234 -5.36 12.82 -4.58
CA GLY A 234 -5.19 12.43 -3.18
C GLY A 234 -6.40 12.83 -2.35
N ALA A 235 -6.93 11.89 -1.59
CA ALA A 235 -7.96 12.12 -0.59
C ALA A 235 -7.75 11.17 0.59
N THR A 236 -8.11 11.62 1.80
CA THR A 236 -8.09 10.77 2.99
C THR A 236 -9.08 11.27 4.05
N TYR A 237 -9.51 10.37 4.92
CA TYR A 237 -10.31 10.68 6.09
C TYR A 237 -9.49 10.50 7.36
N CYS A 238 -9.52 11.47 8.25
CA CYS A 238 -8.88 11.42 9.55
C CYS A 238 -9.66 12.29 10.54
N ASP A 239 -10.05 11.70 11.65
CA ASP A 239 -10.59 12.40 12.82
C ASP A 239 -11.70 13.43 12.50
N ASP A 240 -12.82 12.98 11.96
CA ASP A 240 -13.98 13.79 11.51
C ASP A 240 -13.76 14.72 10.31
N LYS A 241 -12.57 14.74 9.73
CA LYS A 241 -12.23 15.60 8.58
C LYS A 241 -11.84 14.79 7.35
N VAL A 242 -12.14 15.35 6.20
CA VAL A 242 -11.74 14.80 4.89
C VAL A 242 -10.79 15.78 4.23
N PHE A 243 -9.63 15.28 3.81
CA PHE A 243 -8.56 16.05 3.19
C PHE A 243 -8.43 15.71 1.72
N PHE A 244 -8.12 16.71 0.90
CA PHE A 244 -7.95 16.60 -0.55
C PHE A 244 -6.65 17.30 -0.99
N ALA A 245 -6.05 16.80 -2.08
CA ALA A 245 -4.81 17.33 -2.63
C ALA A 245 -5.04 18.04 -3.97
N PRO A 246 -5.41 19.34 -3.96
CA PRO A 246 -5.47 20.18 -5.15
C PRO A 246 -4.08 20.56 -5.68
N SER A 247 -4.03 21.42 -6.71
CA SER A 247 -2.78 21.84 -7.33
C SER A 247 -1.94 22.80 -6.50
N ASP A 248 -2.46 23.36 -5.41
CA ASP A 248 -1.85 24.49 -4.67
C ASP A 248 -1.79 24.31 -3.15
N GLY A 249 -1.97 23.08 -2.65
CA GLY A 249 -1.89 22.86 -1.21
C GLY A 249 -2.70 21.64 -0.77
N VAL A 250 -3.44 21.81 0.33
CA VAL A 250 -4.38 20.83 0.90
C VAL A 250 -5.70 21.52 1.19
N CYS A 251 -6.80 20.94 0.74
CA CYS A 251 -8.14 21.35 1.18
C CYS A 251 -8.68 20.36 2.22
N TRP A 252 -9.55 20.86 3.10
CA TRP A 252 -10.27 19.97 4.01
C TRP A 252 -11.67 20.48 4.33
N VAL A 253 -12.54 19.52 4.70
CA VAL A 253 -13.91 19.76 5.17
C VAL A 253 -14.21 18.88 6.37
N HIS A 254 -15.20 19.24 7.19
CA HIS A 254 -15.79 18.28 8.13
C HIS A 254 -16.55 17.20 7.38
N ALA A 255 -16.50 15.97 7.87
CA ALA A 255 -17.21 14.85 7.27
C ALA A 255 -18.71 14.94 7.58
N ASP A 256 -19.54 14.99 6.54
CA ASP A 256 -21.01 14.88 6.66
C ASP A 256 -21.41 13.40 6.59
N LEU A 257 -21.51 12.75 7.76
CA LEU A 257 -21.80 11.32 7.85
C LEU A 257 -23.24 10.94 7.52
N GLU A 258 -24.14 11.92 7.46
CA GLU A 258 -25.56 11.71 7.17
C GLU A 258 -25.96 12.20 5.76
N VAL A 259 -25.06 12.87 5.06
CA VAL A 259 -25.29 13.51 3.73
C VAL A 259 -26.53 14.44 3.77
N ASP A 260 -26.61 15.21 4.85
CA ASP A 260 -27.71 16.16 5.08
C ASP A 260 -27.33 17.60 4.70
N ASP A 261 -26.04 17.85 4.42
CA ASP A 261 -25.55 19.14 3.95
C ASP A 261 -25.90 19.38 2.47
N THR A 262 -25.65 20.63 2.07
CA THR A 262 -25.70 21.09 0.67
C THR A 262 -24.38 21.70 0.29
N ALA A 263 -24.10 21.83 -1.01
CA ALA A 263 -22.87 22.46 -1.49
C ALA A 263 -22.62 23.85 -0.85
N ASP A 264 -23.67 24.62 -0.62
CA ASP A 264 -23.59 25.98 -0.06
C ASP A 264 -23.39 26.01 1.46
N SER A 265 -23.67 24.90 2.17
CA SER A 265 -23.51 24.81 3.65
C SER A 265 -22.13 24.35 4.06
N VAL A 266 -21.36 23.68 3.18
CA VAL A 266 -20.04 23.14 3.48
C VAL A 266 -18.96 24.22 3.32
N THR A 267 -18.18 24.43 4.38
CA THR A 267 -16.99 25.27 4.31
C THR A 267 -15.79 24.45 3.87
N VAL A 268 -15.25 24.77 2.68
CA VAL A 268 -13.98 24.20 2.21
C VAL A 268 -12.83 25.08 2.73
N ASN A 269 -12.00 24.50 3.58
CA ASN A 269 -10.81 25.16 4.10
C ASN A 269 -9.61 24.83 3.22
N HIS A 270 -8.65 25.76 3.11
CA HIS A 270 -7.44 25.61 2.32
C HIS A 270 -6.19 25.86 3.15
N LEU A 271 -5.19 24.99 3.01
CA LEU A 271 -3.91 25.04 3.70
C LEU A 271 -2.78 25.12 2.67
N GLU A 272 -1.94 26.14 2.79
CA GLU A 272 -0.74 26.27 1.96
C GLU A 272 0.39 25.39 2.51
N ILE A 273 1.09 24.67 1.63
CA ILE A 273 2.31 23.90 1.98
C ILE A 273 3.56 24.79 1.86
N GLY A 274 3.47 25.88 1.10
CA GLY A 274 4.54 26.80 0.75
C GLY A 274 4.76 26.88 -0.75
N THR A 275 5.90 27.41 -1.17
CA THR A 275 6.25 27.58 -2.58
C THR A 275 7.61 26.99 -2.92
N ASP A 276 7.81 26.68 -4.21
CA ASP A 276 9.13 26.37 -4.77
C ASP A 276 9.97 27.67 -4.97
N PRO A 277 11.25 27.60 -5.40
CA PRO A 277 12.09 28.78 -5.64
C PRO A 277 11.58 29.71 -6.73
N GLU A 278 10.80 29.18 -7.66
CA GLU A 278 10.18 29.92 -8.74
C GLU A 278 8.88 30.61 -8.30
N GLY A 279 8.43 30.35 -7.06
CA GLY A 279 7.21 30.92 -6.47
C GLY A 279 5.93 30.15 -6.80
N ASN A 280 6.02 28.93 -7.38
CA ASN A 280 4.85 28.10 -7.62
C ASN A 280 4.42 27.40 -6.32
N PRO A 281 3.11 27.23 -6.09
CA PRO A 281 2.62 26.53 -4.91
C PRO A 281 3.13 25.08 -4.85
N LEU A 282 3.53 24.63 -3.67
CA LEU A 282 3.81 23.23 -3.40
C LEU A 282 2.50 22.45 -3.27
N ARG A 283 2.53 21.19 -3.68
CA ARG A 283 1.39 20.26 -3.60
C ARG A 283 1.84 18.90 -3.11
N THR A 284 0.87 18.06 -2.78
CA THR A 284 1.05 16.61 -2.61
C THR A 284 0.22 15.83 -3.62
N GLY A 285 0.45 14.54 -3.73
CA GLY A 285 -0.32 13.61 -4.59
C GLY A 285 -0.98 12.48 -3.81
N ALA A 286 -0.68 12.32 -2.51
CA ALA A 286 -1.25 11.26 -1.70
C ALA A 286 -1.08 11.57 -0.21
N PHE A 287 -1.91 10.92 0.61
CA PHE A 287 -1.89 11.00 2.06
C PHE A 287 -1.79 9.61 2.67
N THR A 288 -1.27 9.57 3.89
CA THR A 288 -1.40 8.44 4.79
C THR A 288 -1.76 8.95 6.19
N THR A 289 -2.37 8.13 7.03
CA THR A 289 -2.87 8.57 8.34
C THR A 289 -2.38 7.66 9.45
N ILE A 290 -2.06 8.24 10.60
CA ILE A 290 -1.78 7.52 11.83
C ILE A 290 -2.30 8.31 13.02
N ASP A 291 -3.01 7.63 13.92
CA ASP A 291 -3.70 8.26 15.04
C ASP A 291 -4.54 9.46 14.56
N HIS A 292 -4.23 10.70 14.92
CA HIS A 292 -4.91 11.94 14.50
C HIS A 292 -4.16 12.71 13.40
N ALA A 293 -3.06 12.15 12.89
CA ALA A 293 -2.22 12.86 11.92
C ALA A 293 -2.47 12.41 10.48
N VAL A 294 -2.56 13.39 9.58
CA VAL A 294 -2.44 13.22 8.14
C VAL A 294 -1.00 13.51 7.74
N VAL A 295 -0.33 12.55 7.13
CA VAL A 295 1.09 12.65 6.77
C VAL A 295 1.26 12.51 5.27
N PHE A 296 2.10 13.34 4.68
CA PHE A 296 2.35 13.35 3.25
C PHE A 296 3.71 13.95 2.91
N THR A 297 4.14 13.80 1.67
CA THR A 297 5.38 14.41 1.16
C THR A 297 5.06 15.50 0.18
N SER A 298 5.95 16.50 0.11
CA SER A 298 5.85 17.59 -0.84
C SER A 298 7.25 18.11 -1.22
N GLY A 299 7.34 18.79 -2.35
CA GLY A 299 8.61 19.32 -2.87
C GLY A 299 9.48 18.25 -3.51
N LYS A 300 10.64 18.66 -4.02
CA LYS A 300 11.66 17.81 -4.66
C LYS A 300 13.06 18.25 -4.24
N ALA A 301 14.02 17.36 -4.33
CA ALA A 301 15.42 17.64 -4.05
C ALA A 301 15.62 18.31 -2.67
N GLU A 302 16.37 19.39 -2.60
CA GLU A 302 16.64 20.13 -1.37
C GLU A 302 15.38 20.73 -0.71
N GLN A 303 14.25 20.80 -1.43
CA GLN A 303 12.98 21.33 -0.93
C GLN A 303 12.01 20.25 -0.49
N SER A 304 12.43 19.02 -0.56
CA SER A 304 11.62 17.90 -0.09
C SER A 304 11.27 18.04 1.38
N LYS A 305 10.00 17.81 1.69
CA LYS A 305 9.44 17.88 3.03
C LYS A 305 8.62 16.64 3.34
N LEU A 306 8.72 16.17 4.55
CA LEU A 306 7.68 15.36 5.17
C LEU A 306 6.75 16.32 5.90
N CYS A 307 5.48 16.31 5.56
CA CYS A 307 4.48 17.21 6.09
C CYS A 307 3.46 16.46 6.94
N PHE A 308 2.91 17.11 7.95
CA PHE A 308 1.88 16.55 8.82
C PHE A 308 0.85 17.60 9.21
N ILE A 309 -0.38 17.13 9.40
CA ILE A 309 -1.52 17.93 9.85
C ILE A 309 -2.14 17.18 11.03
N ASP A 310 -2.27 17.84 12.17
CA ASP A 310 -3.08 17.31 13.27
C ASP A 310 -4.56 17.51 12.96
N ALA A 311 -5.24 16.43 12.58
CA ALA A 311 -6.65 16.45 12.22
C ALA A 311 -7.57 16.64 13.44
N SER A 312 -7.10 16.46 14.67
CA SER A 312 -7.90 16.68 15.89
C SER A 312 -8.08 18.18 16.21
N CYS A 313 -7.24 19.06 15.67
CA CYS A 313 -7.35 20.51 15.84
C CYS A 313 -8.58 21.06 15.13
N ASP A 314 -9.28 22.02 15.76
CA ASP A 314 -10.39 22.75 15.12
C ASP A 314 -9.94 23.58 13.92
N THR A 315 -8.71 24.07 13.95
CA THR A 315 -8.06 24.84 12.88
C THR A 315 -6.72 24.18 12.53
N PRO A 316 -6.73 23.09 11.76
CA PRO A 316 -5.51 22.41 11.36
C PRO A 316 -4.55 23.34 10.59
N ASP A 317 -3.26 23.11 10.75
CA ASP A 317 -2.19 23.76 9.98
C ASP A 317 -1.19 22.72 9.47
N VAL A 318 -0.39 23.09 8.47
CA VAL A 318 0.64 22.23 7.91
C VAL A 318 1.96 22.45 8.65
N GLN A 319 2.39 21.43 9.36
CA GLN A 319 3.74 21.35 9.91
C GLN A 319 4.65 20.56 8.96
N SER A 320 5.95 20.77 8.99
CA SER A 320 6.85 20.04 8.09
C SER A 320 8.26 19.85 8.64
N LEU A 321 8.83 18.70 8.33
CA LEU A 321 10.24 18.38 8.50
C LEU A 321 10.95 18.46 7.14
N SER A 322 11.97 19.31 7.02
CA SER A 322 12.77 19.41 5.80
C SER A 322 13.64 18.18 5.62
N MET A 323 13.54 17.58 4.44
CA MET A 323 14.31 16.41 4.02
C MET A 323 15.25 16.83 2.89
N LYS A 324 16.52 17.05 3.21
CA LYS A 324 17.51 17.51 2.20
C LYS A 324 17.96 16.31 1.35
N LEU A 325 17.44 16.24 0.13
CA LEU A 325 17.75 15.21 -0.83
C LEU A 325 18.72 15.70 -1.92
N ALA A 326 19.32 14.79 -2.66
CA ALA A 326 20.06 15.10 -3.87
C ALA A 326 19.14 15.68 -4.96
N SER A 327 19.73 16.37 -5.94
CA SER A 327 18.98 17.15 -6.96
C SER A 327 18.05 16.29 -7.84
N ASP A 328 18.36 15.02 -7.99
CA ASP A 328 17.64 14.03 -8.80
C ASP A 328 16.71 13.12 -7.98
N GLN A 329 16.71 13.28 -6.65
CA GLN A 329 15.88 12.48 -5.75
C GLN A 329 14.54 13.14 -5.43
N SER A 330 13.54 12.30 -5.18
CA SER A 330 12.23 12.69 -4.66
C SER A 330 11.75 11.72 -3.59
N LEU A 331 10.97 12.21 -2.63
CA LEU A 331 10.30 11.37 -1.64
C LEU A 331 9.07 10.70 -2.25
N LYS A 332 8.91 9.43 -1.92
CA LYS A 332 7.67 8.70 -2.13
C LYS A 332 6.67 9.02 -1.02
N THR A 333 5.39 8.68 -1.26
CA THR A 333 4.37 8.69 -0.19
C THR A 333 4.89 7.89 1.00
N PRO A 334 4.85 8.44 2.22
CA PRO A 334 5.44 7.78 3.37
C PRO A 334 4.61 6.55 3.77
N ILE A 335 5.29 5.50 4.19
CA ILE A 335 4.67 4.32 4.78
C ILE A 335 4.71 4.52 6.29
N ILE A 336 3.54 4.45 6.94
CA ILE A 336 3.44 4.76 8.35
C ILE A 336 3.05 3.52 9.16
N GLY A 337 3.62 3.40 10.34
CA GLY A 337 3.29 2.37 11.28
C GLY A 337 3.79 2.66 12.68
N LYS A 338 3.55 1.71 13.58
CA LYS A 338 4.01 1.82 14.96
C LYS A 338 5.29 1.02 15.15
N GLY A 339 6.34 1.72 15.55
CA GLY A 339 7.61 1.13 15.94
C GLY A 339 7.56 0.47 17.32
N SER A 340 8.73 0.06 17.82
CA SER A 340 8.84 -0.53 19.14
C SER A 340 8.32 0.43 20.22
N GLY A 341 7.43 -0.07 21.07
CA GLY A 341 6.79 0.74 22.11
C GLY A 341 5.57 1.54 21.64
N GLY A 342 5.07 1.27 20.43
CA GLY A 342 3.85 1.88 19.90
C GLY A 342 4.03 3.29 19.36
N ARG A 343 5.26 3.79 19.24
CA ARG A 343 5.53 5.16 18.72
C ARG A 343 5.33 5.22 17.22
N PRO A 344 4.72 6.30 16.70
CA PRO A 344 4.51 6.47 15.27
C PRO A 344 5.84 6.70 14.53
N ILE A 345 6.01 5.99 13.43
CA ILE A 345 7.19 6.05 12.56
C ILE A 345 6.72 6.23 11.12
N ALA A 346 7.39 7.11 10.37
CA ALA A 346 7.29 7.17 8.92
C ALA A 346 8.55 6.59 8.26
N LEU A 347 8.33 5.78 7.24
CA LEU A 347 9.34 5.26 6.33
C LEU A 347 9.24 6.05 5.03
N CYS A 348 10.27 6.82 4.71
CA CYS A 348 10.30 7.70 3.54
C CYS A 348 11.42 7.26 2.60
N PHE A 349 11.05 6.68 1.45
CA PHE A 349 12.02 6.39 0.40
C PHE A 349 12.36 7.65 -0.37
N ALA A 350 13.65 7.95 -0.49
CA ALA A 350 14.22 8.95 -1.38
C ALA A 350 14.78 8.20 -2.58
N GLU A 351 14.16 8.40 -3.73
CA GLU A 351 14.43 7.64 -4.94
C GLU A 351 14.89 8.54 -6.08
N SER A 352 15.84 8.04 -6.87
CA SER A 352 16.32 8.66 -8.10
C SER A 352 16.04 7.75 -9.29
N LYS A 353 15.40 8.28 -10.32
CA LYS A 353 15.24 7.58 -11.60
C LYS A 353 16.55 7.49 -12.37
N GLU A 354 17.44 8.50 -12.23
CA GLU A 354 18.68 8.62 -12.99
C GLU A 354 19.83 7.86 -12.33
N ALA A 355 19.82 7.73 -10.99
CA ALA A 355 20.88 7.10 -10.19
C ALA A 355 20.27 6.23 -9.07
N PRO A 356 19.52 5.16 -9.41
CA PRO A 356 18.79 4.36 -8.41
C PRO A 356 19.70 3.65 -7.40
N GLU A 357 21.00 3.50 -7.69
CA GLU A 357 21.99 3.02 -6.73
C GLU A 357 22.24 3.98 -5.55
N THR A 358 21.71 5.20 -5.62
CA THR A 358 21.76 6.20 -4.55
C THR A 358 20.51 6.22 -3.69
N ASP A 359 19.54 5.34 -3.94
CA ASP A 359 18.28 5.29 -3.22
C ASP A 359 18.48 5.04 -1.73
N GLN A 360 17.67 5.69 -0.92
CA GLN A 360 17.76 5.68 0.53
C GLN A 360 16.41 5.56 1.20
N LEU A 361 16.42 4.94 2.36
CA LEU A 361 15.27 4.91 3.27
C LEU A 361 15.55 5.78 4.48
N TYR A 362 14.74 6.80 4.68
CA TYR A 362 14.70 7.59 5.92
C TYR A 362 13.67 6.99 6.87
N VAL A 363 14.09 6.74 8.10
CA VAL A 363 13.23 6.40 9.22
C VAL A 363 13.00 7.66 10.02
N VAL A 364 11.76 8.12 10.11
CA VAL A 364 11.40 9.32 10.84
C VAL A 364 10.60 8.96 12.08
N ASP A 365 11.11 9.30 13.25
CA ASP A 365 10.36 9.27 14.49
C ASP A 365 9.40 10.47 14.47
N LEU A 366 8.08 10.22 14.36
CA LEU A 366 7.09 11.28 14.22
C LEU A 366 6.76 11.97 15.55
N ASP A 367 6.85 11.23 16.65
CA ASP A 367 6.60 11.70 18.02
C ASP A 367 7.67 11.11 18.95
N PRO A 368 8.90 11.67 18.95
CA PRO A 368 10.02 11.11 19.72
C PRO A 368 9.83 11.13 21.22
N ASP A 369 9.14 12.13 21.76
CA ASP A 369 8.92 12.28 23.20
C ASP A 369 7.59 11.67 23.69
N GLY A 370 6.68 11.31 22.77
CA GLY A 370 5.42 10.62 23.06
C GLY A 370 4.32 11.55 23.57
N ASN A 371 4.37 12.84 23.23
CA ASN A 371 3.41 13.86 23.68
C ASN A 371 2.21 14.04 22.74
N GLY A 372 2.23 13.41 21.54
CA GLY A 372 1.21 13.52 20.50
C GLY A 372 1.39 14.71 19.56
N ASP A 373 2.42 15.55 19.74
CA ASP A 373 2.79 16.66 18.85
C ASP A 373 3.91 16.22 17.92
N TYR A 374 3.69 16.34 16.61
CA TYR A 374 4.66 15.94 15.59
C TYR A 374 5.60 17.08 15.17
N SER A 375 5.53 18.24 15.81
CA SER A 375 6.44 19.36 15.55
C SER A 375 7.91 19.05 15.88
N ASP A 376 8.15 18.06 16.75
CA ASP A 376 9.48 17.57 17.13
C ASP A 376 9.95 16.35 16.31
N ALA A 377 9.20 16.00 15.25
CA ALA A 377 9.54 14.87 14.36
C ALA A 377 10.98 14.92 13.89
N LYS A 378 11.64 13.76 13.89
CA LYS A 378 13.07 13.67 13.62
C LYS A 378 13.43 12.53 12.71
N ALA A 379 14.11 12.85 11.60
CA ALA A 379 14.71 11.84 10.75
C ALA A 379 15.98 11.28 11.39
N ARG A 380 16.16 9.96 11.30
CA ARG A 380 17.40 9.28 11.62
C ARG A 380 18.35 9.36 10.41
N GLU A 381 19.60 8.91 10.58
CA GLU A 381 20.52 8.75 9.44
C GLU A 381 19.89 7.82 8.39
N PRO A 382 20.02 8.13 7.09
CA PRO A 382 19.40 7.31 6.06
C PRO A 382 20.06 5.94 5.93
N ILE A 383 19.28 4.95 5.57
CA ILE A 383 19.71 3.58 5.28
C ILE A 383 19.85 3.45 3.77
N ALA A 384 21.03 3.03 3.29
CA ALA A 384 21.17 2.64 1.89
C ALA A 384 20.35 1.37 1.63
N VAL A 385 19.48 1.42 0.63
CA VAL A 385 18.67 0.29 0.17
C VAL A 385 19.16 -0.21 -1.19
N GLY A 386 18.59 -1.29 -1.72
CA GLY A 386 18.82 -1.68 -3.10
C GLY A 386 18.21 -0.65 -4.05
N PRO A 387 18.47 -0.71 -5.36
CA PRO A 387 17.94 0.24 -6.31
C PRO A 387 16.44 0.06 -6.56
N SER A 388 15.73 1.16 -6.85
CA SER A 388 14.43 1.15 -7.51
C SER A 388 14.57 0.82 -9.00
N GLN A 389 13.43 0.60 -9.67
CA GLN A 389 13.37 0.44 -11.14
C GLN A 389 12.18 1.25 -11.68
N ILE A 390 12.25 2.59 -11.49
CA ILE A 390 11.13 3.48 -11.74
C ILE A 390 10.74 3.54 -13.21
N GLU A 391 9.53 3.08 -13.50
CA GLU A 391 8.88 3.18 -14.80
C GLU A 391 7.46 3.71 -14.64
N GLY A 392 7.23 4.98 -14.97
CA GLY A 392 5.93 5.63 -14.74
C GLY A 392 5.57 5.68 -13.26
N HIS A 393 4.52 4.97 -12.89
CA HIS A 393 4.05 4.83 -11.51
C HIS A 393 4.53 3.54 -10.82
N PHE A 394 5.35 2.76 -11.49
CA PHE A 394 5.79 1.44 -11.03
C PHE A 394 7.28 1.42 -10.68
N GLY A 395 7.72 0.30 -10.12
CA GLY A 395 9.14 0.05 -9.84
C GLY A 395 9.69 0.81 -8.63
N HIS A 396 8.83 1.35 -7.79
CA HIS A 396 9.18 2.00 -6.54
C HIS A 396 9.38 0.98 -5.41
N HIS A 397 10.14 1.37 -4.40
CA HIS A 397 10.22 0.62 -3.14
C HIS A 397 8.87 0.59 -2.43
N ASP A 398 8.65 -0.47 -1.68
CA ASP A 398 7.59 -0.59 -0.69
C ASP A 398 8.12 -1.25 0.59
N ALA A 399 7.44 -1.08 1.70
CA ALA A 399 7.83 -1.68 2.96
C ALA A 399 6.62 -2.04 3.83
N VAL A 400 6.82 -3.04 4.69
CA VAL A 400 5.85 -3.38 5.75
C VAL A 400 6.55 -3.50 7.09
N PHE A 401 5.86 -3.06 8.14
CA PHE A 401 6.30 -3.30 9.51
C PHE A 401 6.11 -4.79 9.86
N LEU A 402 7.14 -5.37 10.45
CA LEU A 402 7.09 -6.72 11.00
C LEU A 402 6.64 -6.69 12.47
N PRO A 403 6.25 -7.84 13.06
CA PRO A 403 5.70 -7.89 14.41
C PRO A 403 6.50 -7.11 15.45
N ARG A 404 5.78 -6.36 16.30
CA ARG A 404 6.33 -5.50 17.36
C ARG A 404 7.08 -4.26 16.87
N GLY A 405 7.02 -3.93 15.57
CA GLY A 405 7.62 -2.72 15.00
C GLY A 405 9.13 -2.57 15.20
N ARG A 406 9.85 -3.69 15.28
CA ARG A 406 11.32 -3.67 15.43
C ARG A 406 12.07 -3.86 14.13
N GLN A 407 11.44 -4.47 13.17
CA GLN A 407 11.96 -4.71 11.83
C GLN A 407 10.93 -4.32 10.80
N ILE A 408 11.40 -4.13 9.59
CA ILE A 408 10.60 -3.96 8.38
C ILE A 408 11.08 -4.95 7.32
N ALA A 409 10.19 -5.32 6.41
CA ALA A 409 10.56 -5.91 5.14
C ALA A 409 10.45 -4.85 4.04
N VAL A 410 11.41 -4.80 3.13
CA VAL A 410 11.55 -3.77 2.09
C VAL A 410 11.74 -4.44 0.74
N THR A 411 10.98 -4.05 -0.28
CA THR A 411 11.22 -4.46 -1.67
C THR A 411 12.27 -3.57 -2.32
N ASN A 412 13.15 -4.17 -3.12
CA ASN A 412 14.15 -3.47 -3.93
C ASN A 412 14.00 -3.93 -5.39
N PRO A 413 13.18 -3.23 -6.18
CA PRO A 413 12.79 -3.67 -7.51
C PRO A 413 13.96 -3.87 -8.48
N GLY A 414 14.97 -2.97 -8.42
CA GLY A 414 16.07 -2.97 -9.38
C GLY A 414 17.11 -4.07 -9.17
N ASP A 415 17.19 -4.66 -7.98
CA ASP A 415 18.05 -5.83 -7.71
C ASP A 415 17.26 -7.11 -7.39
N ALA A 416 15.94 -7.09 -7.68
CA ALA A 416 15.04 -8.22 -7.51
C ALA A 416 15.16 -8.85 -6.11
N SER A 417 15.07 -8.03 -5.05
CA SER A 417 15.26 -8.54 -3.69
C SER A 417 14.27 -7.99 -2.67
N ILE A 418 14.09 -8.75 -1.59
CA ILE A 418 13.40 -8.30 -0.37
C ILE A 418 14.40 -8.35 0.79
N TRP A 419 14.53 -7.22 1.49
CA TRP A 419 15.42 -7.11 2.64
C TRP A 419 14.63 -7.05 3.95
N VAL A 420 15.19 -7.64 5.00
CA VAL A 420 14.75 -7.42 6.38
C VAL A 420 15.72 -6.45 7.05
N ILE A 421 15.19 -5.33 7.51
CA ILE A 421 15.97 -4.24 8.13
C ILE A 421 15.53 -4.06 9.58
N SER A 422 16.47 -3.93 10.49
CA SER A 422 16.22 -3.60 11.89
C SER A 422 16.01 -2.10 12.05
N LEU A 423 14.88 -1.68 12.64
CA LEU A 423 14.62 -0.29 13.00
C LEU A 423 15.37 0.16 14.28
N THR A 424 15.96 -0.77 15.03
CA THR A 424 16.66 -0.47 16.28
C THR A 424 18.05 0.10 16.03
N ASP A 425 18.80 -0.55 15.14
CA ASP A 425 20.20 -0.23 14.82
C ASP A 425 20.40 0.05 13.32
N GLN A 426 19.33 0.10 12.55
CA GLN A 426 19.28 0.40 11.11
C GLN A 426 20.14 -0.57 10.26
N SER A 427 20.38 -1.77 10.75
CA SER A 427 21.17 -2.78 10.06
C SER A 427 20.32 -3.70 9.19
N VAL A 428 20.85 -4.10 8.04
CA VAL A 428 20.25 -5.14 7.18
C VAL A 428 20.50 -6.50 7.83
N GLN A 429 19.40 -7.18 8.20
CA GLN A 429 19.42 -8.47 8.89
C GLN A 429 19.41 -9.66 7.93
N ALA A 430 18.76 -9.50 6.78
CA ALA A 430 18.72 -10.51 5.72
C ALA A 430 18.41 -9.87 4.37
N LYS A 431 18.83 -10.54 3.29
CA LYS A 431 18.52 -10.20 1.89
C LYS A 431 18.07 -11.49 1.20
N PHE A 432 16.97 -11.42 0.47
CA PHE A 432 16.41 -12.54 -0.26
C PHE A 432 16.26 -12.17 -1.73
N GLU A 433 16.80 -12.97 -2.60
CA GLU A 433 16.55 -12.85 -4.03
C GLU A 433 15.12 -13.29 -4.34
N CYS A 434 14.44 -12.56 -5.23
CA CYS A 434 13.08 -12.81 -5.68
C CYS A 434 13.07 -12.95 -7.21
N GLU A 435 12.08 -13.65 -7.75
CA GLU A 435 11.85 -13.67 -9.18
C GLU A 435 11.20 -12.36 -9.65
N GLY A 436 11.75 -11.77 -10.71
CA GLY A 436 11.19 -10.57 -11.33
C GLY A 436 11.46 -9.28 -10.55
N THR A 437 10.54 -8.33 -10.63
CA THR A 437 10.64 -6.99 -10.06
C THR A 437 9.67 -6.87 -8.89
N PRO A 438 10.09 -7.14 -7.64
CA PRO A 438 9.21 -7.06 -6.48
C PRO A 438 8.82 -5.60 -6.21
N THR A 439 7.54 -5.31 -6.27
CA THR A 439 6.94 -4.00 -5.94
C THR A 439 5.95 -4.17 -4.79
N SER A 440 4.99 -3.35 -4.64
CA SER A 440 3.94 -3.37 -3.60
C SER A 440 3.98 -4.57 -2.64
N LEU A 441 4.11 -4.32 -1.36
CA LEU A 441 4.31 -5.34 -0.33
C LEU A 441 3.18 -5.30 0.71
N VAL A 442 2.61 -6.45 1.05
CA VAL A 442 1.64 -6.60 2.14
C VAL A 442 2.09 -7.71 3.07
N SER A 443 1.90 -7.54 4.37
CA SER A 443 2.16 -8.57 5.37
C SER A 443 0.92 -8.94 6.15
N ILE A 444 0.78 -10.22 6.46
CA ILE A 444 -0.12 -10.73 7.49
C ILE A 444 0.77 -11.13 8.67
N SER A 445 0.60 -10.44 9.79
CA SER A 445 1.44 -10.67 10.99
C SER A 445 0.75 -10.15 12.26
N ASP A 446 1.29 -10.55 13.45
CA ASP A 446 0.84 -10.08 14.76
C ASP A 446 1.15 -8.60 15.00
#